data_170b41963793bc2628de3b2e3e1dfc4c
#
_entry.id   170b41963793bc2628de3b2e3e1dfc4c
#
_cell.length_a   1.000
_cell.length_b   1.000
_cell.length_c   1.000
_cell.angle_alpha   90.00
_cell.angle_beta   90.00
_cell.angle_gamma   90.00
#
_symmetry.space_group_name_H-M   'P 1'
#
loop_
_entity.id
_entity.type
_entity.pdbx_description
1 polymer ?
#
loop_
_entity_poly.entity_id
_entity_poly.type
_entity_poly.pdbx_seq_one_letter_code
_entity_poly.pdbx_strand_id
1 'polypeptide(L)'
;MDYKTLTALKPSEYSDAANGFRAVSDMASAAKDRIDMQIIGAMKSANEGEAATAAEGQLQELAKNFHYTQAECGLISTALDGFAYDMGAAKRKLDAAVEDAHAKNFTVNSDGSVSYPSAGEKTDGKIPEGGTVTALIGDPAADAIGRQAARFNPNPNARYAQEYADRIADALKEATAADEKWAPKLRALKADDDLTVSDRDWVDVKKDTAGVLEGAEDYLHSIKELPKHGTPKENAQW
;
A
#
# COMPACT_ATOMS: atom_id res chain seq x y z
N MET A 1 -12.30 -2.76 4.38
CA MET A 1 -12.01 -3.87 3.42
C MET A 1 -12.64 -5.14 3.94
N ASP A 2 -13.18 -6.02 3.10
CA ASP A 2 -13.77 -7.30 3.53
C ASP A 2 -12.79 -8.49 3.40
N TYR A 3 -13.16 -9.61 4.01
CA TYR A 3 -12.34 -10.83 4.04
C TYR A 3 -12.00 -11.36 2.64
N LYS A 4 -12.99 -11.41 1.75
CA LYS A 4 -12.81 -11.91 0.39
C LYS A 4 -11.84 -11.06 -0.42
N THR A 5 -11.97 -9.74 -0.29
CA THR A 5 -11.10 -8.77 -0.98
C THR A 5 -9.65 -8.90 -0.51
N LEU A 6 -9.41 -8.94 0.83
CA LEU A 6 -8.04 -9.06 1.35
C LEU A 6 -7.43 -10.43 1.03
N THR A 7 -8.22 -11.51 1.06
CA THR A 7 -7.75 -12.85 0.69
C THR A 7 -7.29 -12.92 -0.77
N ALA A 8 -8.03 -12.28 -1.68
CA ALA A 8 -7.72 -12.27 -3.11
C ALA A 8 -6.61 -11.29 -3.50
N LEU A 9 -6.31 -10.30 -2.64
CA LEU A 9 -5.34 -9.26 -2.94
C LEU A 9 -3.93 -9.82 -3.08
N LYS A 10 -3.19 -9.31 -4.05
CA LYS A 10 -1.79 -9.67 -4.32
C LYS A 10 -0.91 -8.43 -4.17
N PRO A 11 -0.35 -8.20 -2.99
CA PRO A 11 0.50 -7.03 -2.74
C PRO A 11 1.68 -6.89 -3.71
N SER A 12 2.20 -8.00 -4.23
CA SER A 12 3.29 -8.00 -5.20
C SER A 12 2.95 -7.27 -6.51
N GLU A 13 1.69 -7.34 -6.99
CA GLU A 13 1.28 -6.64 -8.21
C GLU A 13 1.42 -5.11 -8.07
N TYR A 14 1.21 -4.59 -6.87
CA TYR A 14 1.42 -3.16 -6.58
C TYR A 14 2.90 -2.80 -6.47
N SER A 15 3.74 -3.68 -5.90
CA SER A 15 5.19 -3.51 -5.91
C SER A 15 5.77 -3.57 -7.33
N ASP A 16 5.25 -4.44 -8.18
CA ASP A 16 5.67 -4.53 -9.59
C ASP A 16 5.29 -3.24 -10.34
N ALA A 17 4.09 -2.71 -10.12
CA ALA A 17 3.68 -1.41 -10.65
C ALA A 17 4.57 -0.27 -10.14
N ALA A 18 4.90 -0.24 -8.83
CA ALA A 18 5.81 0.73 -8.24
C ALA A 18 7.19 0.71 -8.93
N ASN A 19 7.72 -0.48 -9.20
CA ASN A 19 8.99 -0.63 -9.93
C ASN A 19 8.91 -0.07 -11.35
N GLY A 20 7.79 -0.25 -12.04
CA GLY A 20 7.54 0.33 -13.36
C GLY A 20 7.57 1.86 -13.33
N PHE A 21 6.87 2.49 -12.38
CA PHE A 21 6.89 3.94 -12.21
C PHE A 21 8.28 4.46 -11.81
N ARG A 22 9.02 3.73 -10.98
CA ARG A 22 10.39 4.08 -10.62
C ARG A 22 11.31 4.11 -11.83
N ALA A 23 11.20 3.11 -12.71
CA ALA A 23 11.98 3.05 -13.94
C ALA A 23 11.68 4.25 -14.86
N VAL A 24 10.41 4.68 -14.96
CA VAL A 24 10.04 5.90 -15.72
C VAL A 24 10.62 7.16 -15.07
N SER A 25 10.56 7.26 -13.74
CA SER A 25 11.18 8.37 -13.00
C SER A 25 12.68 8.47 -13.27
N ASP A 26 13.40 7.35 -13.22
CA ASP A 26 14.84 7.29 -13.50
C ASP A 26 15.16 7.69 -14.95
N MET A 27 14.36 7.21 -15.92
CA MET A 27 14.52 7.61 -17.34
C MET A 27 14.29 9.10 -17.55
N ALA A 28 13.28 9.68 -16.91
CA ALA A 28 12.97 11.10 -17.00
C ALA A 28 14.10 11.95 -16.39
N SER A 29 14.66 11.54 -15.25
CA SER A 29 15.84 12.16 -14.66
C SER A 29 17.04 12.16 -15.61
N ALA A 30 17.35 11.01 -16.20
CA ALA A 30 18.45 10.88 -17.15
C ALA A 30 18.24 11.73 -18.42
N ALA A 31 17.00 11.81 -18.91
CA ALA A 31 16.65 12.63 -20.06
C ALA A 31 16.83 14.13 -19.77
N LYS A 32 16.36 14.57 -18.59
CA LYS A 32 16.56 15.95 -18.10
C LYS A 32 18.04 16.30 -18.04
N ASP A 33 18.86 15.47 -17.38
CA ASP A 33 20.29 15.69 -17.23
C ASP A 33 21.00 15.75 -18.59
N ARG A 34 20.57 14.93 -19.53
CA ARG A 34 21.11 14.96 -20.90
C ARG A 34 20.79 16.27 -21.62
N ILE A 35 19.58 16.80 -21.47
CA ILE A 35 19.20 18.09 -22.05
C ILE A 35 20.04 19.21 -21.43
N ASP A 36 20.07 19.29 -20.10
CA ASP A 36 20.73 20.39 -19.39
C ASP A 36 22.25 20.39 -19.61
N MET A 37 22.92 19.24 -19.47
CA MET A 37 24.37 19.15 -19.45
C MET A 37 24.99 18.98 -20.86
N GLN A 38 24.33 18.20 -21.72
CA GLN A 38 24.92 17.84 -23.01
C GLN A 38 24.37 18.70 -24.16
N ILE A 39 23.06 18.85 -24.28
CA ILE A 39 22.44 19.50 -25.44
C ILE A 39 22.53 21.00 -25.31
N ILE A 40 22.03 21.60 -24.21
CA ILE A 40 22.06 23.04 -23.98
C ILE A 40 23.50 23.54 -23.90
N GLY A 41 24.39 22.83 -23.22
CA GLY A 41 25.79 23.17 -23.11
C GLY A 41 26.50 23.22 -24.49
N ALA A 42 26.27 22.20 -25.33
CA ALA A 42 26.83 22.15 -26.68
C ALA A 42 26.24 23.24 -27.58
N MET A 43 24.94 23.54 -27.48
CA MET A 43 24.30 24.61 -28.26
C MET A 43 24.88 25.99 -27.92
N LYS A 44 25.02 26.32 -26.64
CA LYS A 44 25.58 27.62 -26.20
C LYS A 44 27.00 27.84 -26.65
N SER A 45 27.78 26.77 -26.82
CA SER A 45 29.17 26.87 -27.29
C SER A 45 29.32 26.99 -28.81
N ALA A 46 28.29 26.56 -29.57
CA ALA A 46 28.37 26.44 -31.02
C ALA A 46 27.47 27.40 -31.81
N ASN A 47 26.47 28.00 -31.15
CA ASN A 47 25.45 28.80 -31.85
C ASN A 47 25.15 30.10 -31.11
N GLU A 48 24.94 31.17 -31.88
CA GLU A 48 24.54 32.49 -31.39
C GLU A 48 23.35 33.02 -32.20
N GLY A 49 22.58 33.97 -31.63
CA GLY A 49 21.47 34.65 -32.27
C GLY A 49 20.09 34.21 -31.78
N GLU A 50 19.05 34.88 -32.32
CA GLU A 50 17.66 34.69 -31.85
C GLU A 50 17.14 33.25 -31.98
N ALA A 51 17.48 32.55 -33.06
CA ALA A 51 17.08 31.16 -33.27
C ALA A 51 17.71 30.22 -32.25
N ALA A 52 18.96 30.44 -31.87
CA ALA A 52 19.62 29.64 -30.83
C ALA A 52 19.00 29.91 -29.47
N THR A 53 18.68 31.14 -29.14
CA THR A 53 17.98 31.51 -27.90
C THR A 53 16.58 30.90 -27.82
N ALA A 54 15.83 30.93 -28.93
CA ALA A 54 14.51 30.32 -28.99
C ALA A 54 14.57 28.76 -28.80
N ALA A 55 15.54 28.12 -29.45
CA ALA A 55 15.74 26.67 -29.30
C ALA A 55 16.18 26.29 -27.89
N GLU A 56 17.02 27.10 -27.25
CA GLU A 56 17.37 26.89 -25.83
C GLU A 56 16.14 27.00 -24.93
N GLY A 57 15.27 27.98 -25.15
CA GLY A 57 14.00 28.12 -24.41
C GLY A 57 13.11 26.86 -24.53
N GLN A 58 12.98 26.31 -25.75
CA GLN A 58 12.22 25.06 -25.95
C GLN A 58 12.85 23.87 -25.25
N LEU A 59 14.18 23.78 -25.22
CA LEU A 59 14.88 22.68 -24.49
C LEU A 59 14.72 22.83 -22.98
N GLN A 60 14.70 24.03 -22.45
CA GLN A 60 14.43 24.26 -21.02
C GLN A 60 13.03 23.88 -20.64
N GLU A 61 12.01 24.17 -21.47
CA GLU A 61 10.64 23.71 -21.24
C GLU A 61 10.55 22.14 -21.28
N LEU A 62 11.24 21.54 -22.24
CA LEU A 62 11.31 20.09 -22.30
C LEU A 62 11.98 19.48 -21.05
N ALA A 63 13.05 20.09 -20.55
CA ALA A 63 13.71 19.66 -19.32
C ALA A 63 12.77 19.77 -18.09
N LYS A 64 11.94 20.81 -18.01
CA LYS A 64 10.91 20.95 -16.97
C LYS A 64 9.87 19.82 -17.07
N ASN A 65 9.41 19.48 -18.27
CA ASN A 65 8.47 18.39 -18.47
C ASN A 65 9.05 17.03 -18.01
N PHE A 66 10.33 16.78 -18.27
CA PHE A 66 11.01 15.60 -17.73
C PHE A 66 11.16 15.64 -16.21
N HIS A 67 11.42 16.80 -15.63
CA HIS A 67 11.46 16.95 -14.18
C HIS A 67 10.10 16.67 -13.53
N TYR A 68 9.02 17.19 -14.12
CA TYR A 68 7.66 16.86 -13.71
C TYR A 68 7.41 15.35 -13.74
N THR A 69 7.67 14.70 -14.88
CA THR A 69 7.49 13.25 -15.04
C THR A 69 8.31 12.46 -14.00
N GLN A 70 9.55 12.89 -13.75
CA GLN A 70 10.39 12.29 -12.72
C GLN A 70 9.73 12.37 -11.33
N ALA A 71 9.27 13.55 -10.94
CA ALA A 71 8.67 13.78 -9.62
C ALA A 71 7.37 12.98 -9.45
N GLU A 72 6.44 13.07 -10.40
CA GLU A 72 5.15 12.38 -10.35
C GLU A 72 5.32 10.85 -10.32
N CYS A 73 6.12 10.30 -11.21
CA CYS A 73 6.37 8.86 -11.24
C CYS A 73 7.09 8.38 -9.97
N GLY A 74 7.99 9.17 -9.41
CA GLY A 74 8.64 8.89 -8.13
C GLY A 74 7.65 8.83 -6.96
N LEU A 75 6.73 9.80 -6.90
CA LEU A 75 5.68 9.84 -5.87
C LEU A 75 4.69 8.68 -6.01
N ILE A 76 4.25 8.35 -7.24
CA ILE A 76 3.38 7.21 -7.48
C ILE A 76 4.06 5.90 -7.06
N SER A 77 5.32 5.70 -7.45
CA SER A 77 6.12 4.54 -7.04
C SER A 77 6.15 4.38 -5.52
N THR A 78 6.46 5.47 -4.83
CA THR A 78 6.51 5.52 -3.36
C THR A 78 5.17 5.16 -2.72
N ALA A 79 4.08 5.73 -3.22
CA ALA A 79 2.74 5.46 -2.68
C ALA A 79 2.30 4.01 -2.91
N LEU A 80 2.62 3.43 -4.07
CA LEU A 80 2.33 2.04 -4.39
C LEU A 80 3.16 1.07 -3.54
N ASP A 81 4.44 1.34 -3.32
CA ASP A 81 5.29 0.53 -2.44
C ASP A 81 4.79 0.56 -0.99
N GLY A 82 4.44 1.75 -0.49
CA GLY A 82 3.88 1.88 0.86
C GLY A 82 2.54 1.14 1.01
N PHE A 83 1.66 1.24 0.01
CA PHE A 83 0.42 0.47 -0.02
C PHE A 83 0.67 -1.04 -0.03
N ALA A 84 1.57 -1.51 -0.90
CA ALA A 84 1.93 -2.93 -1.00
C ALA A 84 2.51 -3.46 0.32
N TYR A 85 3.33 -2.67 0.98
CA TYR A 85 3.93 -3.03 2.27
C TYR A 85 2.86 -3.18 3.37
N ASP A 86 2.01 -2.16 3.55
CA ASP A 86 0.96 -2.16 4.59
C ASP A 86 -0.07 -3.27 4.32
N MET A 87 -0.52 -3.43 3.07
CA MET A 87 -1.43 -4.51 2.69
C MET A 87 -0.81 -5.90 2.83
N GLY A 88 0.48 -6.02 2.50
CA GLY A 88 1.22 -7.27 2.68
C GLY A 88 1.33 -7.67 4.15
N ALA A 89 1.50 -6.70 5.04
CA ALA A 89 1.50 -6.94 6.48
C ALA A 89 0.14 -7.44 6.99
N ALA A 90 -0.94 -6.76 6.61
CA ALA A 90 -2.30 -7.16 6.96
C ALA A 90 -2.66 -8.55 6.41
N LYS A 91 -2.31 -8.81 5.13
CA LYS A 91 -2.56 -10.12 4.52
C LYS A 91 -1.82 -11.25 5.22
N ARG A 92 -0.55 -11.08 5.58
CA ARG A 92 0.20 -12.10 6.33
C ARG A 92 -0.45 -12.42 7.68
N LYS A 93 -0.99 -11.43 8.39
CA LYS A 93 -1.73 -11.64 9.63
C LYS A 93 -3.02 -12.42 9.40
N LEU A 94 -3.75 -12.10 8.33
CA LEU A 94 -4.94 -12.83 7.92
C LEU A 94 -4.60 -14.30 7.62
N ASP A 95 -3.62 -14.52 6.74
CA ASP A 95 -3.23 -15.87 6.31
C ASP A 95 -2.77 -16.72 7.49
N ALA A 96 -2.00 -16.14 8.43
CA ALA A 96 -1.59 -16.84 9.66
C ALA A 96 -2.78 -17.19 10.58
N ALA A 97 -3.76 -16.28 10.72
CA ALA A 97 -4.94 -16.56 11.53
C ALA A 97 -5.79 -17.69 10.92
N VAL A 98 -5.93 -17.72 9.59
CA VAL A 98 -6.65 -18.76 8.85
C VAL A 98 -5.92 -20.10 8.95
N GLU A 99 -4.60 -20.12 8.78
CA GLU A 99 -3.78 -21.33 8.90
C GLU A 99 -3.89 -21.94 10.32
N ASP A 100 -3.75 -21.11 11.35
CA ASP A 100 -3.87 -21.54 12.75
C ASP A 100 -5.28 -22.09 13.07
N ALA A 101 -6.33 -21.47 12.52
CA ALA A 101 -7.70 -21.97 12.67
C ALA A 101 -7.87 -23.35 12.01
N HIS A 102 -7.38 -23.52 10.79
CA HIS A 102 -7.42 -24.80 10.07
C HIS A 102 -6.61 -25.89 10.81
N ALA A 103 -5.46 -25.55 11.39
CA ALA A 103 -4.65 -26.48 12.18
C ALA A 103 -5.39 -27.03 13.42
N LYS A 104 -6.42 -26.31 13.89
CA LYS A 104 -7.33 -26.71 14.97
C LYS A 104 -8.60 -27.42 14.48
N ASN A 105 -8.70 -27.72 13.18
CA ASN A 105 -9.90 -28.24 12.53
C ASN A 105 -11.11 -27.29 12.61
N PHE A 106 -10.86 -25.98 12.65
CA PHE A 106 -11.89 -24.97 12.52
C PHE A 106 -12.05 -24.58 11.04
N THR A 107 -13.22 -24.10 10.69
CA THR A 107 -13.51 -23.63 9.32
C THR A 107 -13.64 -22.11 9.34
N VAL A 108 -12.82 -21.42 8.53
CA VAL A 108 -13.01 -19.99 8.27
C VAL A 108 -13.96 -19.84 7.08
N ASN A 109 -15.07 -19.16 7.31
CA ASN A 109 -16.11 -18.95 6.32
C ASN A 109 -15.76 -17.77 5.40
N SER A 110 -16.50 -17.63 4.30
CA SER A 110 -16.27 -16.57 3.28
C SER A 110 -16.49 -15.13 3.76
N ASP A 111 -17.10 -14.96 4.92
CA ASP A 111 -17.31 -13.67 5.60
C ASP A 111 -16.27 -13.38 6.70
N GLY A 112 -15.33 -14.32 6.93
CA GLY A 112 -14.32 -14.23 7.98
C GLY A 112 -14.77 -14.75 9.34
N SER A 113 -16.00 -15.26 9.46
CA SER A 113 -16.45 -15.96 10.66
C SER A 113 -15.76 -17.32 10.82
N VAL A 114 -15.65 -17.81 12.05
CA VAL A 114 -14.97 -19.07 12.37
C VAL A 114 -15.93 -20.06 12.95
N SER A 115 -16.10 -21.21 12.27
CA SER A 115 -16.90 -22.33 12.72
C SER A 115 -16.01 -23.37 13.42
N TYR A 116 -16.50 -23.91 14.54
CA TYR A 116 -15.78 -24.88 15.37
C TYR A 116 -16.63 -26.11 15.63
N PRO A 117 -16.00 -27.32 15.77
CA PRO A 117 -16.70 -28.57 16.01
C PRO A 117 -17.16 -28.73 17.46
N SER A 118 -18.04 -29.67 17.68
CA SER A 118 -18.45 -30.14 19.02
C SER A 118 -17.25 -30.63 19.83
N ALA A 119 -17.13 -30.18 21.07
CA ALA A 119 -16.07 -30.61 22.01
C ALA A 119 -16.47 -30.31 23.45
N GLY A 120 -15.72 -30.88 24.40
CA GLY A 120 -15.92 -30.69 25.84
C GLY A 120 -16.41 -31.93 26.53
N GLU A 121 -16.63 -31.80 27.83
CA GLU A 121 -17.18 -32.90 28.66
C GLU A 121 -18.67 -33.07 28.40
N LYS A 122 -19.12 -34.35 28.50
CA LYS A 122 -20.54 -34.64 28.35
C LYS A 122 -21.33 -34.08 29.54
N THR A 123 -22.31 -33.24 29.22
CA THR A 123 -23.30 -32.75 30.18
C THR A 123 -24.64 -33.39 29.82
N ASP A 124 -25.29 -34.07 30.76
CA ASP A 124 -26.54 -34.80 30.54
C ASP A 124 -26.46 -35.83 29.37
N GLY A 125 -25.28 -36.46 29.23
CA GLY A 125 -25.04 -37.45 28.17
C GLY A 125 -24.73 -36.89 26.79
N LYS A 126 -24.74 -35.57 26.59
CA LYS A 126 -24.48 -34.90 25.30
C LYS A 126 -23.16 -34.14 25.37
N ILE A 127 -22.38 -34.20 24.27
CA ILE A 127 -21.21 -33.36 24.08
C ILE A 127 -21.72 -31.97 23.66
N PRO A 128 -21.14 -30.84 24.18
CA PRO A 128 -21.49 -29.50 23.76
C PRO A 128 -21.35 -29.34 22.24
N GLU A 129 -22.36 -28.74 21.60
CA GLU A 129 -22.42 -28.58 20.16
C GLU A 129 -21.34 -27.58 19.66
N GLY A 130 -20.95 -27.75 18.40
CA GLY A 130 -20.15 -26.77 17.68
C GLY A 130 -20.96 -25.49 17.39
N GLY A 131 -20.30 -24.49 16.87
CA GLY A 131 -20.94 -23.23 16.54
C GLY A 131 -20.09 -22.38 15.61
N THR A 132 -20.54 -21.15 15.39
CA THR A 132 -19.83 -20.15 14.61
C THR A 132 -19.71 -18.86 15.40
N VAL A 133 -18.56 -18.22 15.34
CA VAL A 133 -18.29 -16.93 15.96
C VAL A 133 -17.83 -15.93 14.91
N THR A 134 -18.13 -14.67 15.14
CA THR A 134 -17.72 -13.56 14.28
C THR A 134 -17.20 -12.44 15.18
N ALA A 135 -16.05 -11.87 14.85
CA ALA A 135 -15.61 -10.65 15.50
C ALA A 135 -16.33 -9.45 14.89
N LEU A 136 -16.75 -8.50 15.73
CA LEU A 136 -17.47 -7.30 15.30
C LEU A 136 -16.48 -6.15 15.12
N ILE A 137 -16.14 -5.88 13.86
CA ILE A 137 -15.26 -4.76 13.50
C ILE A 137 -15.98 -3.44 13.79
N GLY A 138 -15.43 -2.62 14.67
CA GLY A 138 -15.91 -1.26 14.91
C GLY A 138 -16.87 -1.08 16.10
N ASP A 139 -17.26 -2.15 16.79
CA ASP A 139 -18.02 -2.08 18.04
C ASP A 139 -17.30 -2.79 19.19
N PRO A 140 -16.44 -2.07 19.95
CA PRO A 140 -15.69 -2.66 21.06
C PRO A 140 -16.56 -3.26 22.18
N ALA A 141 -17.77 -2.73 22.36
CA ALA A 141 -18.69 -3.23 23.39
C ALA A 141 -19.31 -4.56 22.99
N ALA A 142 -19.80 -4.65 21.75
CA ALA A 142 -20.34 -5.90 21.20
C ALA A 142 -19.27 -6.98 21.10
N ASP A 143 -18.04 -6.62 20.71
CA ASP A 143 -16.90 -7.51 20.66
C ASP A 143 -16.50 -8.04 22.05
N ALA A 144 -16.52 -7.19 23.08
CA ALA A 144 -16.30 -7.62 24.47
C ALA A 144 -17.38 -8.61 24.96
N ILE A 145 -18.64 -8.39 24.59
CA ILE A 145 -19.75 -9.30 24.89
C ILE A 145 -19.54 -10.66 24.18
N GLY A 146 -19.14 -10.65 22.92
CA GLY A 146 -18.82 -11.86 22.15
C GLY A 146 -17.71 -12.69 22.81
N ARG A 147 -16.61 -12.04 23.20
CA ARG A 147 -15.51 -12.69 23.94
C ARG A 147 -15.94 -13.25 25.29
N GLN A 148 -16.79 -12.53 26.00
CA GLN A 148 -17.34 -13.01 27.26
C GLN A 148 -18.25 -14.22 27.05
N ALA A 149 -19.14 -14.19 26.06
CA ALA A 149 -19.99 -15.33 25.72
C ALA A 149 -19.16 -16.57 25.32
N ALA A 150 -18.11 -16.40 24.55
CA ALA A 150 -17.20 -17.49 24.17
C ALA A 150 -16.47 -18.11 25.38
N ARG A 151 -16.16 -17.33 26.41
CA ARG A 151 -15.52 -17.82 27.66
C ARG A 151 -16.46 -18.66 28.50
N PHE A 152 -17.75 -18.35 28.50
CA PHE A 152 -18.76 -19.11 29.26
C PHE A 152 -19.39 -20.24 28.45
N ASN A 153 -19.01 -20.41 27.20
CA ASN A 153 -19.50 -21.49 26.37
C ASN A 153 -19.00 -22.84 26.92
N PRO A 154 -19.88 -23.84 27.09
CA PRO A 154 -19.47 -25.18 27.56
C PRO A 154 -18.55 -25.88 26.55
N ASN A 155 -18.57 -25.50 25.27
CA ASN A 155 -17.63 -26.00 24.30
C ASN A 155 -16.31 -25.19 24.37
N PRO A 156 -15.17 -25.80 24.75
CA PRO A 156 -13.89 -25.10 24.87
C PRO A 156 -13.36 -24.53 23.55
N ASN A 157 -13.83 -25.04 22.42
CA ASN A 157 -13.45 -24.55 21.09
C ASN A 157 -14.00 -23.15 20.81
N ALA A 158 -15.11 -22.76 21.46
CA ALA A 158 -15.69 -21.41 21.25
C ALA A 158 -14.70 -20.28 21.53
N ARG A 159 -13.91 -20.41 22.61
CA ARG A 159 -12.90 -19.42 22.99
C ARG A 159 -11.78 -19.31 21.95
N TYR A 160 -11.30 -20.44 21.44
CA TYR A 160 -10.26 -20.44 20.42
C TYR A 160 -10.79 -19.92 19.08
N ALA A 161 -12.01 -20.30 18.70
CA ALA A 161 -12.64 -19.77 17.48
C ALA A 161 -12.82 -18.26 17.56
N GLN A 162 -13.19 -17.71 18.74
CA GLN A 162 -13.29 -16.27 18.93
C GLN A 162 -11.92 -15.58 18.79
N GLU A 163 -10.85 -16.16 19.34
CA GLU A 163 -9.49 -15.63 19.19
C GLU A 163 -9.08 -15.54 17.71
N TYR A 164 -9.38 -16.55 16.90
CA TYR A 164 -9.09 -16.51 15.47
C TYR A 164 -9.98 -15.50 14.73
N ALA A 165 -11.26 -15.41 15.06
CA ALA A 165 -12.14 -14.39 14.49
C ALA A 165 -11.66 -12.97 14.81
N ASP A 166 -11.19 -12.72 16.04
CA ASP A 166 -10.63 -11.44 16.47
C ASP A 166 -9.35 -11.10 15.65
N ARG A 167 -8.45 -12.07 15.46
CA ARG A 167 -7.23 -11.89 14.65
C ARG A 167 -7.55 -11.59 13.18
N ILE A 168 -8.56 -12.24 12.62
CA ILE A 168 -9.07 -11.95 11.27
C ILE A 168 -9.60 -10.52 11.20
N ALA A 169 -10.43 -10.12 12.17
CA ALA A 169 -10.98 -8.77 12.24
C ALA A 169 -9.90 -7.69 12.36
N ASP A 170 -8.86 -7.92 13.17
CA ASP A 170 -7.72 -7.01 13.30
C ASP A 170 -6.96 -6.86 11.98
N ALA A 171 -6.73 -7.96 11.25
CA ALA A 171 -6.10 -7.91 9.93
C ALA A 171 -6.94 -7.10 8.92
N LEU A 172 -8.27 -7.27 8.92
CA LEU A 172 -9.18 -6.50 8.06
C LEU A 172 -9.21 -5.02 8.42
N LYS A 173 -9.13 -4.68 9.71
CA LYS A 173 -9.04 -3.31 10.21
C LYS A 173 -7.75 -2.64 9.75
N GLU A 174 -6.61 -3.32 9.86
CA GLU A 174 -5.32 -2.82 9.37
C GLU A 174 -5.33 -2.61 7.85
N ALA A 175 -5.89 -3.54 7.09
CA ALA A 175 -6.03 -3.40 5.65
C ALA A 175 -6.94 -2.21 5.27
N THR A 176 -8.02 -1.98 6.02
CA THR A 176 -8.90 -0.82 5.80
C THR A 176 -8.15 0.49 6.08
N ALA A 177 -7.40 0.55 7.18
CA ALA A 177 -6.59 1.72 7.51
C ALA A 177 -5.51 2.00 6.45
N ALA A 178 -4.90 0.95 5.89
CA ALA A 178 -3.94 1.10 4.79
C ALA A 178 -4.60 1.66 3.53
N ASP A 179 -5.79 1.18 3.15
CA ASP A 179 -6.54 1.71 2.01
C ASP A 179 -6.90 3.19 2.21
N GLU A 180 -7.44 3.53 3.38
CA GLU A 180 -7.78 4.91 3.76
C GLU A 180 -6.55 5.85 3.77
N LYS A 181 -5.39 5.34 4.11
CA LYS A 181 -4.12 6.09 4.10
C LYS A 181 -3.61 6.37 2.70
N TRP A 182 -3.63 5.36 1.81
CA TRP A 182 -2.94 5.43 0.53
C TRP A 182 -3.82 5.84 -0.66
N ALA A 183 -5.11 5.47 -0.67
CA ALA A 183 -6.00 5.79 -1.78
C ALA A 183 -6.16 7.30 -2.04
N PRO A 184 -6.28 8.19 -1.04
CA PRO A 184 -6.32 9.64 -1.29
C PRO A 184 -5.01 10.16 -1.90
N LYS A 185 -3.86 9.64 -1.47
CA LYS A 185 -2.54 10.03 -1.99
C LYS A 185 -2.41 9.68 -3.47
N LEU A 186 -2.78 8.44 -3.85
CA LEU A 186 -2.76 8.01 -5.24
C LEU A 186 -3.74 8.79 -6.12
N ARG A 187 -4.92 9.14 -5.59
CA ARG A 187 -5.88 9.99 -6.32
C ARG A 187 -5.37 11.41 -6.53
N ALA A 188 -4.62 11.96 -5.58
CA ALA A 188 -4.03 13.30 -5.70
C ALA A 188 -2.91 13.38 -6.76
N LEU A 189 -2.31 12.25 -7.11
CA LEU A 189 -1.27 12.13 -8.13
C LEU A 189 -1.82 11.79 -9.53
N LYS A 190 -3.15 11.86 -9.72
CA LYS A 190 -3.77 11.65 -11.03
C LYS A 190 -3.52 12.86 -11.90
N ALA A 191 -2.79 12.69 -13.02
CA ALA A 191 -2.60 13.72 -14.03
C ALA A 191 -3.91 14.09 -14.74
N ASP A 192 -4.01 15.30 -15.26
CA ASP A 192 -5.09 15.73 -16.13
C ASP A 192 -5.01 15.02 -17.50
N ASP A 193 -6.18 14.88 -18.18
CA ASP A 193 -6.32 14.03 -19.38
C ASP A 193 -5.86 14.67 -20.69
N ASP A 194 -5.33 15.89 -20.69
CA ASP A 194 -5.11 16.65 -21.92
C ASP A 194 -3.81 16.31 -22.68
N LEU A 195 -3.04 15.35 -22.20
CA LEU A 195 -1.76 14.89 -22.78
C LEU A 195 -0.71 16.01 -22.96
N THR A 196 -0.96 17.19 -22.40
CA THR A 196 -0.07 18.34 -22.46
C THR A 196 0.36 18.68 -21.05
N VAL A 197 1.64 18.61 -20.74
CA VAL A 197 2.16 19.02 -19.44
C VAL A 197 2.01 20.55 -19.34
N SER A 198 1.09 20.99 -18.52
CA SER A 198 0.79 22.40 -18.25
C SER A 198 1.21 22.77 -16.84
N ASP A 199 1.20 24.06 -16.50
CA ASP A 199 1.45 24.55 -15.14
C ASP A 199 0.46 23.97 -14.10
N ARG A 200 -0.66 23.37 -14.54
CA ARG A 200 -1.66 22.73 -13.69
C ARG A 200 -1.29 21.30 -13.33
N ASP A 201 -0.49 20.64 -14.17
CA ASP A 201 -0.06 19.25 -13.99
C ASP A 201 1.15 19.14 -13.06
N TRP A 202 1.81 20.27 -12.80
CA TRP A 202 2.82 20.32 -11.75
C TRP A 202 2.16 20.03 -10.40
N VAL A 203 2.75 19.14 -9.64
CA VAL A 203 2.41 19.03 -8.21
C VAL A 203 2.54 20.42 -7.63
N ASP A 204 1.41 21.11 -7.50
CA ASP A 204 1.40 22.48 -6.99
C ASP A 204 1.70 22.42 -5.51
N VAL A 205 2.97 22.57 -5.17
CA VAL A 205 3.49 22.62 -3.80
C VAL A 205 2.76 23.69 -2.96
N LYS A 206 2.00 24.58 -3.60
CA LYS A 206 1.25 25.64 -2.94
C LYS A 206 -0.16 25.26 -2.49
N LYS A 207 -0.71 24.13 -2.95
CA LYS A 207 -2.04 23.68 -2.56
C LYS A 207 -1.97 22.31 -1.92
N ASP A 208 -2.28 22.21 -0.65
CA ASP A 208 -2.65 21.01 0.13
C ASP A 208 -1.89 19.68 -0.08
N THR A 209 -1.03 19.64 -1.08
CA THR A 209 -0.08 18.53 -1.30
C THR A 209 1.07 18.57 -0.29
N ALA A 210 1.22 19.65 0.47
CA ALA A 210 2.29 19.76 1.47
C ALA A 210 2.34 18.55 2.42
N GLY A 211 1.19 18.06 2.89
CA GLY A 211 1.16 16.88 3.75
C GLY A 211 1.44 15.55 3.03
N VAL A 212 1.19 15.48 1.71
CA VAL A 212 1.57 14.31 0.89
C VAL A 212 3.04 14.35 0.55
N LEU A 213 3.56 15.56 0.24
CA LEU A 213 4.96 15.80 -0.08
C LEU A 213 5.86 15.73 1.16
N GLU A 214 5.43 16.23 2.31
CA GLU A 214 6.22 16.18 3.55
C GLU A 214 6.56 14.73 3.94
N GLY A 215 5.59 13.83 3.86
CA GLY A 215 5.84 12.41 4.04
C GLY A 215 6.58 11.74 2.87
N ALA A 216 6.49 12.28 1.65
CA ALA A 216 7.18 11.76 0.48
C ALA A 216 8.62 12.32 0.37
N GLU A 217 8.88 13.56 0.78
CA GLU A 217 10.23 14.12 0.86
C GLU A 217 11.08 13.39 1.90
N ASP A 218 10.55 13.12 3.08
CA ASP A 218 11.24 12.31 4.09
C ASP A 218 11.53 10.91 3.57
N TYR A 219 10.60 10.31 2.85
CA TYR A 219 10.78 9.01 2.22
C TYR A 219 11.76 9.06 1.03
N LEU A 220 11.70 10.07 0.16
CA LEU A 220 12.66 10.28 -0.93
C LEU A 220 14.07 10.59 -0.40
N HIS A 221 14.18 11.29 0.73
CA HIS A 221 15.46 11.44 1.43
C HIS A 221 15.97 10.11 1.99
N SER A 222 15.11 9.28 2.55
CA SER A 222 15.47 7.94 3.04
C SER A 222 15.88 7.00 1.91
N ILE A 223 15.24 7.11 0.72
CA ILE A 223 15.61 6.34 -0.48
C ILE A 223 16.96 6.79 -1.08
N LYS A 224 17.35 8.06 -0.93
CA LYS A 224 18.70 8.52 -1.36
C LYS A 224 19.83 7.86 -0.56
N GLU A 225 19.52 7.39 0.63
CA GLU A 225 20.47 6.67 1.49
C GLU A 225 20.42 5.14 1.31
N LEU A 226 19.42 4.61 0.58
CA LEU A 226 19.40 3.19 0.23
C LEU A 226 20.56 2.88 -0.73
N PRO A 227 21.35 1.83 -0.45
CA PRO A 227 22.40 1.40 -1.36
C PRO A 227 21.78 1.08 -2.71
N LYS A 228 22.22 1.75 -3.78
CA LYS A 228 21.71 1.65 -5.16
C LYS A 228 21.69 0.23 -5.75
N HIS A 229 22.09 -0.78 -5.00
CA HIS A 229 22.22 -2.18 -5.40
C HIS A 229 21.92 -3.18 -4.27
N GLY A 230 21.09 -2.82 -3.29
CA GLY A 230 20.67 -3.76 -2.25
C GLY A 230 19.79 -4.89 -2.84
N THR A 231 20.05 -6.11 -2.41
CA THR A 231 19.15 -7.23 -2.72
C THR A 231 17.78 -7.01 -2.06
N PRO A 232 16.68 -7.63 -2.57
CA PRO A 232 15.36 -7.51 -1.95
C PRO A 232 15.32 -7.85 -0.44
N LYS A 233 16.31 -8.59 0.04
CA LYS A 233 16.44 -9.00 1.44
C LYS A 233 17.07 -7.91 2.31
N GLU A 234 17.96 -7.10 1.77
CA GLU A 234 18.55 -5.94 2.43
C GLU A 234 17.60 -4.74 2.47
N ASN A 235 16.77 -4.60 1.43
CA ASN A 235 15.73 -3.56 1.37
C ASN A 235 14.53 -3.85 2.29
N ALA A 236 14.36 -5.09 2.78
CA ALA A 236 13.29 -5.47 3.72
C ALA A 236 13.65 -5.26 5.20
N GLN A 237 14.85 -4.80 5.52
CA GLN A 237 15.31 -4.53 6.89
C GLN A 237 15.27 -3.05 7.29
N TRP A 238 14.74 -2.17 6.41
CA TRP A 238 14.49 -0.76 6.66
C TRP A 238 12.95 -0.49 6.71
#